data_33ba50987aeead148e7868d319064c95
#
_entry.id   33ba50987aeead148e7868d319064c95
#
_cell.length_a   1.000
_cell.length_b   1.000
_cell.length_c   1.000
_cell.angle_alpha   90.00
_cell.angle_beta   90.00
_cell.angle_gamma   90.00
#
_symmetry.space_group_name_H-M   'P 1'
#
loop_
_entity.id
_entity.type
_entity.pdbx_description
1 polymer ?
#
loop_
_entity_poly.entity_id
_entity_poly.type
_entity_poly.pdbx_seq_one_letter_code
_entity_poly.pdbx_strand_id
1 'polypeptide(L)'
;MGLTTMTVRDDGAPVGAPAEAVRSDYGPVDPVLAVNGERRARPVAVEYKQFHGADAQSARRFFATAYDPGWRIAGVTNHCVVSHRRSDTGSMTVDEVAIQGRMTLEIPAGDTVVVIQPRAGALNVAGGPLATPDFPLLVAHGMACVLHCHGARFDVVTIAAEVLQKVAAEWHTALSQQTQFLNWRPRSRAAVRAWHRALDYAMAPLASPDTARQPLIAAGMAGLLAGALLECYPSNLTEQDPVSDLALPETLKEAVSFIHRHATEDIGINDVAAAVHLTPRAVQYLFRRQLDTTPTEYMRRVRLSRAHQELVAATTASSTVTEIAQRWGFAHTGRFAVLYRQTYGQSPHTTLRQQTAV
;
A
#
# COMPACT_ATOMS: atom_id res chain seq x y z
N MET A 1 -16.49 19.15 23.25
CA MET A 1 -15.49 19.23 22.19
C MET A 1 -15.97 18.36 21.04
N GLY A 2 -16.47 19.03 19.97
CA GLY A 2 -17.38 18.43 19.03
C GLY A 2 -16.71 17.89 17.80
N LEU A 3 -17.20 16.76 17.33
CA LEU A 3 -17.10 16.35 15.95
C LEU A 3 -17.99 17.28 15.13
N THR A 4 -17.42 18.17 14.34
CA THR A 4 -18.20 18.97 13.40
C THR A 4 -18.22 18.22 12.08
N THR A 5 -19.36 17.57 11.83
CA THR A 5 -19.70 17.04 10.51
C THR A 5 -20.33 18.17 9.74
N MET A 6 -19.69 18.71 8.75
CA MET A 6 -20.25 19.76 7.91
C MET A 6 -20.86 19.09 6.67
N THR A 7 -22.18 18.87 6.75
CA THR A 7 -23.00 18.50 5.58
C THR A 7 -23.53 19.80 4.99
N VAL A 8 -23.03 20.21 3.82
CA VAL A 8 -23.61 21.34 3.08
C VAL A 8 -24.83 20.85 2.35
N ARG A 9 -26.01 21.21 2.86
CA ARG A 9 -27.27 21.16 2.11
C ARG A 9 -27.47 22.54 1.48
N ASP A 10 -27.64 22.53 0.17
CA ASP A 10 -28.03 23.70 -0.60
C ASP A 10 -29.57 23.67 -0.75
N ASP A 11 -30.26 24.52 0.02
CA ASP A 11 -31.66 24.85 -0.16
C ASP A 11 -31.72 26.30 -0.66
N GLY A 12 -31.94 26.46 -1.95
CA GLY A 12 -32.14 27.78 -2.53
C GLY A 12 -32.71 27.76 -3.93
N ALA A 13 -34.02 27.58 -4.03
CA ALA A 13 -34.74 27.89 -5.26
C ALA A 13 -35.18 29.36 -5.29
N PRO A 14 -35.19 30.02 -6.44
CA PRO A 14 -36.19 31.01 -6.73
C PRO A 14 -37.08 30.65 -7.91
N VAL A 15 -38.34 30.96 -7.69
CA VAL A 15 -39.48 30.93 -8.57
C VAL A 15 -39.33 31.92 -9.72
N GLY A 16 -39.72 31.52 -10.95
CA GLY A 16 -39.89 32.45 -12.06
C GLY A 16 -40.48 31.81 -13.30
N ALA A 17 -41.67 32.11 -13.58
CA ALA A 17 -42.72 31.71 -14.50
C ALA A 17 -42.39 31.65 -16.02
N PRO A 18 -43.41 31.39 -16.91
CA PRO A 18 -43.36 30.27 -17.86
C PRO A 18 -43.12 30.75 -19.33
N ALA A 19 -42.61 29.87 -20.16
CA ALA A 19 -42.69 30.05 -21.63
C ALA A 19 -42.96 28.73 -22.35
N GLU A 20 -44.12 28.68 -22.92
CA GLU A 20 -44.59 28.11 -24.19
C GLU A 20 -44.09 26.74 -24.67
N ALA A 21 -45.07 25.91 -24.89
CA ALA A 21 -45.07 24.62 -25.51
C ALA A 21 -44.66 24.68 -26.98
N VAL A 22 -43.66 23.86 -27.37
CA VAL A 22 -43.54 23.34 -28.73
C VAL A 22 -43.80 21.84 -28.69
N ARG A 23 -44.96 21.45 -29.28
CA ARG A 23 -45.30 20.05 -29.57
C ARG A 23 -44.38 19.55 -30.69
N SER A 24 -43.76 18.43 -30.46
CA SER A 24 -43.21 17.60 -31.52
C SER A 24 -43.77 16.16 -31.32
N ASP A 25 -44.53 15.75 -32.30
CA ASP A 25 -45.12 14.41 -32.45
C ASP A 25 -44.00 13.39 -32.71
N TYR A 26 -43.83 12.44 -31.78
CA TYR A 26 -43.33 11.10 -32.10
C TYR A 26 -44.15 10.10 -31.30
N GLY A 27 -44.77 9.16 -32.04
CA GLY A 27 -45.63 8.12 -31.51
C GLY A 27 -44.92 7.08 -30.63
N PRO A 28 -45.71 6.15 -30.03
CA PRO A 28 -45.19 5.24 -29.02
C PRO A 28 -44.32 4.16 -29.65
N VAL A 29 -43.10 4.02 -29.13
CA VAL A 29 -42.25 2.86 -29.39
C VAL A 29 -42.42 1.88 -28.25
N ASP A 30 -42.80 0.63 -28.60
CA ASP A 30 -43.02 -0.49 -27.70
C ASP A 30 -41.86 -0.78 -26.76
N PRO A 31 -42.12 -1.21 -25.51
CA PRO A 31 -41.08 -1.62 -24.59
C PRO A 31 -40.67 -3.08 -24.85
N VAL A 32 -39.53 -3.28 -25.48
CA VAL A 32 -38.93 -4.61 -25.56
C VAL A 32 -37.61 -4.62 -24.80
N LEU A 33 -37.55 -5.59 -23.87
CA LEU A 33 -36.40 -6.08 -23.12
C LEU A 33 -35.96 -5.31 -21.86
N ALA A 34 -36.54 -5.78 -20.76
CA ALA A 34 -35.90 -5.72 -19.44
C ALA A 34 -34.63 -6.58 -19.45
N VAL A 35 -33.46 -5.96 -19.55
CA VAL A 35 -32.20 -6.58 -19.28
C VAL A 35 -31.81 -6.24 -17.84
N ASN A 36 -31.70 -7.30 -17.05
CA ASN A 36 -31.09 -7.48 -15.74
C ASN A 36 -30.64 -6.21 -15.00
N GLY A 37 -31.24 -6.04 -13.82
CA GLY A 37 -30.90 -4.96 -12.87
C GLY A 37 -29.49 -5.02 -12.35
N GLU A 38 -28.54 -4.46 -13.09
CA GLU A 38 -27.31 -3.94 -12.52
C GLU A 38 -27.70 -2.75 -11.62
N ARG A 39 -27.54 -2.94 -10.32
CA ARG A 39 -27.58 -1.81 -9.38
C ARG A 39 -26.49 -0.84 -9.82
N ARG A 40 -26.88 0.20 -10.55
CA ARG A 40 -26.00 1.36 -10.78
C ARG A 40 -25.55 1.85 -9.40
N ALA A 41 -24.28 1.65 -9.10
CA ALA A 41 -23.66 2.23 -7.92
C ALA A 41 -23.94 3.74 -7.94
N ARG A 42 -24.57 4.25 -6.88
CA ARG A 42 -24.77 5.70 -6.72
C ARG A 42 -23.41 6.36 -6.79
N PRO A 43 -23.24 7.49 -7.51
CA PRO A 43 -21.99 8.22 -7.49
C PRO A 43 -21.66 8.58 -6.04
N VAL A 44 -20.53 8.07 -5.55
CA VAL A 44 -20.06 8.36 -4.19
C VAL A 44 -19.46 9.76 -4.25
N ALA A 45 -20.11 10.71 -3.59
CA ALA A 45 -19.56 12.04 -3.39
C ALA A 45 -18.37 11.93 -2.43
N VAL A 46 -17.29 12.70 -2.66
CA VAL A 46 -16.15 12.75 -1.73
C VAL A 46 -16.63 13.23 -0.36
N GLU A 47 -16.37 12.43 0.66
CA GLU A 47 -16.69 12.77 2.05
C GLU A 47 -15.45 13.38 2.71
N TYR A 48 -15.61 14.56 3.32
CA TYR A 48 -14.55 15.24 4.07
C TYR A 48 -14.82 15.13 5.56
N LYS A 49 -13.84 14.63 6.31
CA LYS A 49 -13.90 14.54 7.78
C LYS A 49 -12.69 15.24 8.39
N GLN A 50 -12.91 16.00 9.45
CA GLN A 50 -11.84 16.65 10.19
C GLN A 50 -11.90 16.26 11.67
N PHE A 51 -10.74 16.07 12.26
CA PHE A 51 -10.58 15.86 13.70
C PHE A 51 -9.45 16.75 14.22
N HIS A 52 -9.66 17.35 15.38
CA HIS A 52 -8.64 18.06 16.13
C HIS A 52 -8.75 17.67 17.61
N GLY A 53 -7.73 17.06 18.15
CA GLY A 53 -7.66 16.60 19.53
C GLY A 53 -6.42 17.12 20.23
N ALA A 54 -6.61 17.77 21.37
CA ALA A 54 -5.53 18.29 22.21
C ALA A 54 -5.23 17.42 23.43
N ASP A 55 -5.91 16.26 23.57
CA ASP A 55 -5.72 15.32 24.66
C ASP A 55 -5.52 13.88 24.17
N ALA A 56 -4.81 13.11 24.98
CA ALA A 56 -4.44 11.72 24.65
C ALA A 56 -5.64 10.78 24.54
N GLN A 57 -6.72 11.01 25.29
CA GLN A 57 -7.88 10.14 25.30
C GLN A 57 -8.72 10.31 24.03
N SER A 58 -8.91 11.53 23.58
CA SER A 58 -9.60 11.85 22.32
C SER A 58 -8.81 11.30 21.13
N ALA A 59 -7.48 11.45 21.12
CA ALA A 59 -6.62 10.88 20.10
C ALA A 59 -6.71 9.34 20.07
N ARG A 60 -6.69 8.66 21.22
CA ARG A 60 -6.83 7.20 21.30
C ARG A 60 -8.16 6.72 20.70
N ARG A 61 -9.28 7.35 21.09
CA ARG A 61 -10.59 7.01 20.53
C ARG A 61 -10.63 7.23 19.02
N PHE A 62 -10.08 8.35 18.57
CA PHE A 62 -10.04 8.68 17.15
C PHE A 62 -9.30 7.61 16.34
N PHE A 63 -8.04 7.30 16.66
CA PHE A 63 -7.25 6.31 15.91
C PHE A 63 -7.82 4.91 16.00
N ALA A 64 -8.49 4.54 17.09
CA ALA A 64 -9.15 3.25 17.22
C ALA A 64 -10.38 3.08 16.31
N THR A 65 -10.99 4.18 15.87
CA THR A 65 -12.23 4.16 15.08
C THR A 65 -12.06 4.67 13.65
N ALA A 66 -11.01 5.45 13.38
CA ALA A 66 -10.79 6.06 12.07
C ALA A 66 -10.23 5.08 11.03
N TYR A 67 -9.61 3.99 11.47
CA TYR A 67 -8.95 2.99 10.62
C TYR A 67 -9.47 1.59 10.94
N ASP A 68 -9.43 0.70 9.94
CA ASP A 68 -9.79 -0.71 10.08
C ASP A 68 -8.59 -1.59 9.69
N PRO A 69 -8.08 -2.47 10.58
CA PRO A 69 -8.40 -2.54 12.00
C PRO A 69 -7.90 -1.31 12.76
N GLY A 70 -8.52 -1.00 13.91
CA GLY A 70 -8.23 0.22 14.67
C GLY A 70 -6.77 0.34 15.10
N TRP A 71 -6.17 1.51 14.86
CA TRP A 71 -4.81 1.80 15.30
C TRP A 71 -4.78 2.10 16.80
N ARG A 72 -3.70 1.70 17.46
CA ARG A 72 -3.53 1.88 18.90
C ARG A 72 -2.46 2.92 19.19
N ILE A 73 -2.67 3.70 20.22
CA ILE A 73 -1.65 4.60 20.78
C ILE A 73 -1.00 3.89 21.97
N ALA A 74 0.26 3.43 21.80
CA ALA A 74 1.05 2.80 22.85
C ALA A 74 1.67 3.80 23.82
N GLY A 75 2.00 5.01 23.34
CA GLY A 75 2.60 6.07 24.16
C GLY A 75 2.27 7.45 23.61
N VAL A 76 2.07 8.42 24.51
CA VAL A 76 1.80 9.82 24.16
C VAL A 76 2.31 10.73 25.26
N THR A 77 2.90 11.88 24.89
CA THR A 77 3.29 12.93 25.84
C THR A 77 2.08 13.78 26.25
N ASN A 78 2.17 14.42 27.42
CA ASN A 78 1.07 15.21 27.99
C ASN A 78 0.62 16.40 27.11
N HIS A 79 1.48 16.85 26.18
CA HIS A 79 1.19 17.94 25.25
C HIS A 79 1.24 17.45 23.83
N CYS A 80 0.34 16.53 23.47
CA CYS A 80 0.23 16.03 22.13
C CYS A 80 -1.05 16.54 21.49
N VAL A 81 -0.92 17.23 20.35
CA VAL A 81 -2.05 17.69 19.55
C VAL A 81 -2.06 16.91 18.25
N VAL A 82 -3.21 16.36 17.91
CA VAL A 82 -3.46 15.64 16.66
C VAL A 82 -4.42 16.46 15.80
N SER A 83 -4.01 16.76 14.59
CA SER A 83 -4.89 17.27 13.53
C SER A 83 -4.96 16.23 12.41
N HIS A 84 -6.17 15.95 11.97
CA HIS A 84 -6.44 14.94 10.93
C HIS A 84 -7.50 15.48 9.98
N ARG A 85 -7.27 15.32 8.69
CA ARG A 85 -8.22 15.64 7.62
C ARG A 85 -8.30 14.46 6.66
N ARG A 86 -9.50 13.89 6.48
CA ARG A 86 -9.78 12.79 5.57
C ARG A 86 -10.52 13.28 4.34
N SER A 87 -10.07 12.82 3.19
CA SER A 87 -10.81 12.86 1.93
C SER A 87 -11.11 11.44 1.51
N ASP A 88 -12.39 11.08 1.45
CA ASP A 88 -12.87 9.73 1.14
C ASP A 88 -13.65 9.74 -0.16
N THR A 89 -13.20 8.96 -1.13
CA THR A 89 -13.84 8.79 -2.45
C THR A 89 -14.63 7.49 -2.56
N GLY A 90 -14.72 6.70 -1.49
CA GLY A 90 -15.29 5.36 -1.46
C GLY A 90 -14.38 4.27 -2.03
N SER A 91 -13.51 4.57 -2.98
CA SER A 91 -12.53 3.64 -3.57
C SER A 91 -11.10 3.85 -3.06
N MET A 92 -10.84 5.02 -2.48
CA MET A 92 -9.61 5.34 -1.76
C MET A 92 -9.89 6.39 -0.69
N THR A 93 -9.04 6.42 0.34
CA THR A 93 -8.98 7.53 1.28
C THR A 93 -7.59 8.15 1.29
N VAL A 94 -7.54 9.48 1.48
CA VAL A 94 -6.31 10.19 1.75
C VAL A 94 -6.50 11.00 3.02
N ASP A 95 -5.69 10.69 4.02
CA ASP A 95 -5.70 11.35 5.31
C ASP A 95 -4.44 12.19 5.47
N GLU A 96 -4.60 13.45 5.75
CA GLU A 96 -3.50 14.32 6.19
C GLU A 96 -3.45 14.31 7.71
N VAL A 97 -2.35 13.85 8.27
CA VAL A 97 -2.15 13.72 9.72
C VAL A 97 -1.01 14.62 10.17
N ALA A 98 -1.26 15.45 11.18
CA ALA A 98 -0.23 16.22 11.84
C ALA A 98 -0.26 15.93 13.36
N ILE A 99 0.90 15.55 13.90
CA ILE A 99 1.09 15.23 15.30
C ILE A 99 2.12 16.21 15.87
N GLN A 100 1.68 17.08 16.79
CA GLN A 100 2.57 17.90 17.61
C GLN A 100 2.86 17.14 18.91
N GLY A 101 4.12 17.09 19.31
CA GLY A 101 4.56 16.29 20.45
C GLY A 101 5.08 14.91 20.02
N ARG A 102 5.09 13.98 20.97
CA ARG A 102 5.55 12.59 20.74
C ARG A 102 4.39 11.62 20.90
N MET A 103 4.28 10.70 19.95
CA MET A 103 3.25 9.66 19.96
C MET A 103 3.82 8.37 19.37
N THR A 104 3.43 7.25 19.96
CA THR A 104 3.71 5.92 19.38
C THR A 104 2.40 5.34 18.89
N LEU A 105 2.33 5.04 17.60
CA LEU A 105 1.19 4.39 16.94
C LEU A 105 1.55 2.93 16.66
N GLU A 106 0.70 2.02 17.10
CA GLU A 106 0.73 0.61 16.72
C GLU A 106 -0.31 0.39 15.62
N ILE A 107 0.16 0.01 14.45
CA ILE A 107 -0.66 -0.29 13.28
C ILE A 107 -0.69 -1.81 13.13
N PRO A 108 -1.82 -2.46 13.44
CA PRO A 108 -1.92 -3.90 13.30
C PRO A 108 -1.89 -4.31 11.83
N ALA A 109 -1.48 -5.54 11.58
CA ALA A 109 -1.68 -6.16 10.28
C ALA A 109 -3.17 -6.32 10.01
N GLY A 110 -3.62 -5.90 8.84
CA GLY A 110 -5.01 -6.01 8.38
C GLY A 110 -5.05 -6.34 6.90
N ASP A 111 -6.24 -6.54 6.37
CA ASP A 111 -6.44 -6.81 4.94
C ASP A 111 -6.38 -5.52 4.10
N THR A 112 -6.49 -4.38 4.75
CA THR A 112 -6.43 -3.06 4.11
C THR A 112 -4.99 -2.69 3.80
N VAL A 113 -4.75 -2.25 2.57
CA VAL A 113 -3.44 -1.76 2.13
C VAL A 113 -3.35 -0.27 2.41
N VAL A 114 -2.36 0.10 3.20
CA VAL A 114 -2.12 1.48 3.66
C VAL A 114 -0.70 1.90 3.31
N VAL A 115 -0.56 3.08 2.71
CA VAL A 115 0.74 3.73 2.51
C VAL A 115 0.84 4.95 3.41
N ILE A 116 1.87 5.01 4.22
CA ILE A 116 2.19 6.16 5.06
C ILE A 116 3.28 6.95 4.37
N GLN A 117 2.93 8.14 3.89
CA GLN A 117 3.82 9.05 3.20
C GLN A 117 4.30 10.15 4.15
N PRO A 118 5.54 10.11 4.66
CA PRO A 118 6.08 11.17 5.48
C PRO A 118 6.15 12.50 4.72
N ARG A 119 5.81 13.61 5.38
CA ARG A 119 5.88 14.96 4.80
C ARG A 119 6.85 15.86 5.55
N ALA A 120 6.86 15.80 6.88
CA ALA A 120 7.75 16.58 7.72
C ALA A 120 7.88 15.96 9.13
N GLY A 121 8.89 16.39 9.87
CA GLY A 121 9.16 15.91 11.22
C GLY A 121 9.82 14.55 11.25
N ALA A 122 9.83 13.89 12.42
CA ALA A 122 10.44 12.58 12.60
C ALA A 122 9.37 11.49 12.70
N LEU A 123 9.48 10.50 11.83
CA LEU A 123 8.65 9.31 11.79
C LEU A 123 9.55 8.08 11.72
N ASN A 124 9.66 7.34 12.83
CA ASN A 124 10.55 6.19 12.95
C ASN A 124 9.75 4.89 13.05
N VAL A 125 10.14 3.89 12.28
CA VAL A 125 9.61 2.53 12.42
C VAL A 125 10.41 1.80 13.50
N ALA A 126 9.74 1.20 14.47
CA ALA A 126 10.41 0.41 15.50
C ALA A 126 11.19 -0.75 14.87
N GLY A 127 12.51 -0.81 15.14
CA GLY A 127 13.40 -1.82 14.56
C GLY A 127 13.69 -1.65 13.06
N GLY A 128 13.28 -0.52 12.46
CA GLY A 128 13.47 -0.20 11.05
C GLY A 128 14.21 1.12 10.82
N PRO A 129 14.39 1.51 9.56
CA PRO A 129 14.99 2.79 9.21
C PRO A 129 14.04 3.95 9.53
N LEU A 130 14.61 5.16 9.55
CA LEU A 130 13.85 6.41 9.59
C LEU A 130 12.97 6.49 8.34
N ALA A 131 11.68 6.70 8.53
CA ALA A 131 10.78 7.05 7.45
C ALA A 131 11.02 8.51 7.05
N THR A 132 11.40 8.72 5.82
CA THR A 132 11.65 10.03 5.24
C THR A 132 10.66 10.32 4.11
N PRO A 133 10.51 11.55 3.65
CA PRO A 133 9.69 11.84 2.47
C PRO A 133 10.05 10.95 1.27
N ASP A 134 11.34 10.64 1.09
CA ASP A 134 11.83 9.78 0.01
C ASP A 134 11.65 8.27 0.31
N PHE A 135 11.02 7.91 1.42
CA PHE A 135 10.85 6.53 1.84
C PHE A 135 9.46 6.30 2.46
N PRO A 136 8.41 6.22 1.64
CA PRO A 136 7.06 5.89 2.11
C PRO A 136 7.02 4.46 2.66
N LEU A 137 6.13 4.23 3.63
CA LEU A 137 5.96 2.95 4.31
C LEU A 137 4.69 2.26 3.84
N LEU A 138 4.80 1.02 3.44
CA LEU A 138 3.65 0.16 3.15
C LEU A 138 3.28 -0.65 4.38
N VAL A 139 2.01 -0.66 4.74
CA VAL A 139 1.39 -1.58 5.70
C VAL A 139 0.32 -2.37 4.96
N ALA A 140 0.44 -3.69 4.95
CA ALA A 140 -0.44 -4.59 4.24
C ALA A 140 -0.63 -5.88 5.05
N HIS A 141 -1.35 -6.85 4.50
CA HIS A 141 -1.58 -8.13 5.16
C HIS A 141 -0.28 -8.76 5.67
N GLY A 142 -0.27 -9.16 6.93
CA GLY A 142 0.90 -9.72 7.61
C GLY A 142 1.99 -8.72 8.02
N MET A 143 1.83 -7.42 7.73
CA MET A 143 2.83 -6.37 7.98
C MET A 143 2.37 -5.40 9.06
N ALA A 144 2.38 -5.83 10.32
CA ALA A 144 2.17 -4.90 11.44
C ALA A 144 3.36 -3.94 11.59
N CYS A 145 3.10 -2.71 12.02
CA CYS A 145 4.18 -1.76 12.23
C CYS A 145 3.95 -0.90 13.47
N VAL A 146 5.03 -0.44 14.09
CA VAL A 146 5.01 0.51 15.20
C VAL A 146 5.75 1.76 14.77
N LEU A 147 5.05 2.90 14.82
CA LEU A 147 5.58 4.20 14.42
C LEU A 147 5.81 5.09 15.64
N HIS A 148 7.02 5.60 15.77
CA HIS A 148 7.36 6.65 16.73
C HIS A 148 7.33 8.01 16.02
N CYS A 149 6.32 8.81 16.33
CA CYS A 149 6.10 10.12 15.75
C CYS A 149 6.65 11.21 16.69
N HIS A 150 7.38 12.18 16.13
CA HIS A 150 7.83 13.37 16.87
C HIS A 150 7.71 14.60 15.98
N GLY A 151 6.75 15.47 16.27
CA GLY A 151 6.46 16.65 15.45
C GLY A 151 6.20 16.26 13.99
N ALA A 152 5.52 15.13 13.75
CA ALA A 152 5.42 14.50 12.44
C ALA A 152 4.20 14.99 11.67
N ARG A 153 4.37 15.18 10.36
CA ARG A 153 3.30 15.33 9.38
C ARG A 153 3.45 14.25 8.32
N PHE A 154 2.37 13.56 8.01
CA PHE A 154 2.36 12.48 7.03
C PHE A 154 0.96 12.29 6.46
N ASP A 155 0.90 11.73 5.26
CA ASP A 155 -0.36 11.30 4.68
C ASP A 155 -0.52 9.80 4.88
N VAL A 156 -1.77 9.37 5.02
CA VAL A 156 -2.17 7.97 5.03
C VAL A 156 -3.06 7.73 3.83
N VAL A 157 -2.56 6.95 2.88
CA VAL A 157 -3.30 6.61 1.66
C VAL A 157 -3.79 5.18 1.78
N THR A 158 -5.11 5.01 1.72
CA THR A 158 -5.75 3.69 1.71
C THR A 158 -6.40 3.46 0.37
N ILE A 159 -6.19 2.31 -0.24
CA ILE A 159 -6.80 1.93 -1.52
C ILE A 159 -7.63 0.67 -1.29
N ALA A 160 -8.87 0.69 -1.78
CA ALA A 160 -9.77 -0.46 -1.67
C ALA A 160 -9.18 -1.69 -2.40
N ALA A 161 -9.31 -2.86 -1.79
CA ALA A 161 -8.76 -4.11 -2.32
C ALA A 161 -9.28 -4.42 -3.74
N GLU A 162 -10.54 -4.10 -4.00
CA GLU A 162 -11.18 -4.31 -5.30
C GLU A 162 -10.51 -3.48 -6.41
N VAL A 163 -10.06 -2.25 -6.09
CA VAL A 163 -9.36 -1.38 -7.04
C VAL A 163 -7.97 -1.96 -7.36
N LEU A 164 -7.25 -2.40 -6.32
CA LEU A 164 -5.95 -3.06 -6.50
C LEU A 164 -6.07 -4.33 -7.33
N GLN A 165 -7.06 -5.17 -7.03
CA GLN A 165 -7.30 -6.41 -7.77
C GLN A 165 -7.70 -6.15 -9.23
N LYS A 166 -8.54 -5.14 -9.49
CA LYS A 166 -8.93 -4.74 -10.83
C LYS A 166 -7.74 -4.30 -11.66
N VAL A 167 -6.93 -3.40 -11.14
CA VAL A 167 -5.71 -2.91 -11.81
C VAL A 167 -4.73 -4.07 -12.03
N ALA A 168 -4.55 -4.94 -11.04
CA ALA A 168 -3.71 -6.12 -11.16
C ALA A 168 -4.18 -7.08 -12.27
N ALA A 169 -5.50 -7.32 -12.39
CA ALA A 169 -6.09 -8.20 -13.39
C ALA A 169 -5.98 -7.65 -14.82
N GLU A 170 -5.97 -6.32 -14.98
CA GLU A 170 -5.75 -5.68 -16.29
C GLU A 170 -4.32 -5.91 -16.82
N TRP A 171 -3.36 -6.10 -15.92
CA TRP A 171 -1.94 -6.33 -16.26
C TRP A 171 -1.56 -7.81 -16.41
N HIS A 172 -2.26 -8.70 -15.71
CA HIS A 172 -1.95 -10.13 -15.67
C HIS A 172 -3.21 -10.98 -15.93
N THR A 173 -3.38 -11.43 -17.15
CA THR A 173 -4.54 -12.23 -17.61
C THR A 173 -4.70 -13.61 -16.95
N ALA A 174 -3.75 -14.05 -16.11
CA ALA A 174 -3.72 -15.41 -15.57
C ALA A 174 -4.00 -15.54 -14.07
N LEU A 175 -4.38 -14.44 -13.35
CA LEU A 175 -4.38 -14.48 -11.89
C LEU A 175 -5.78 -14.51 -11.28
N SER A 176 -6.15 -15.71 -10.81
CA SER A 176 -7.17 -15.91 -9.76
C SER A 176 -6.63 -15.71 -8.34
N GLN A 177 -5.40 -15.23 -8.17
CA GLN A 177 -4.79 -15.03 -6.87
C GLN A 177 -4.91 -13.58 -6.39
N GLN A 178 -5.22 -13.43 -5.10
CA GLN A 178 -5.26 -12.14 -4.45
C GLN A 178 -3.89 -11.45 -4.47
N THR A 179 -3.86 -10.15 -4.74
CA THR A 179 -2.62 -9.36 -4.71
C THR A 179 -2.03 -9.35 -3.31
N GLN A 180 -0.79 -9.80 -3.17
CA GLN A 180 -0.05 -9.82 -1.90
C GLN A 180 1.24 -9.03 -2.04
N PHE A 181 1.46 -8.06 -1.15
CA PHE A 181 2.71 -7.36 -1.06
C PHE A 181 3.73 -8.17 -0.25
N LEU A 182 4.96 -8.20 -0.71
CA LEU A 182 6.01 -9.07 -0.19
C LEU A 182 7.02 -8.32 0.67
N ASN A 183 7.04 -6.99 0.57
CA ASN A 183 7.93 -6.15 1.34
C ASN A 183 7.33 -4.75 1.51
N TRP A 184 7.52 -4.15 2.68
CA TRP A 184 7.13 -2.79 2.99
C TRP A 184 8.07 -1.71 2.41
N ARG A 185 9.24 -2.13 1.89
CA ARG A 185 10.23 -1.24 1.27
C ARG A 185 9.95 -1.05 -0.21
N PRO A 186 10.02 0.18 -0.72
CA PRO A 186 9.94 0.44 -2.14
C PRO A 186 11.02 -0.29 -2.94
N ARG A 187 10.72 -0.66 -4.17
CA ARG A 187 11.64 -1.36 -5.08
C ARG A 187 12.86 -0.52 -5.46
N SER A 188 12.66 0.76 -5.69
CA SER A 188 13.72 1.69 -6.09
C SER A 188 13.33 3.15 -5.82
N ARG A 189 14.33 4.06 -5.84
CA ARG A 189 14.07 5.50 -5.78
C ARG A 189 13.28 6.03 -6.97
N ALA A 190 13.40 5.41 -8.14
CA ALA A 190 12.62 5.78 -9.31
C ALA A 190 11.13 5.46 -9.10
N ALA A 191 10.83 4.29 -8.54
CA ALA A 191 9.48 3.88 -8.17
C ALA A 191 8.86 4.81 -7.12
N VAL A 192 9.63 5.23 -6.11
CA VAL A 192 9.19 6.23 -5.12
C VAL A 192 8.86 7.57 -5.78
N ARG A 193 9.70 8.03 -6.71
CA ARG A 193 9.40 9.29 -7.46
C ARG A 193 8.15 9.17 -8.33
N ALA A 194 7.89 8.00 -8.89
CA ALA A 194 6.65 7.76 -9.64
C ALA A 194 5.43 7.77 -8.71
N TRP A 195 5.53 7.12 -7.55
CA TRP A 195 4.52 7.17 -6.50
C TRP A 195 4.21 8.60 -6.05
N HIS A 196 5.23 9.43 -5.76
CA HIS A 196 5.02 10.82 -5.35
C HIS A 196 4.28 11.62 -6.42
N ARG A 197 4.67 11.49 -7.69
CA ARG A 197 3.98 12.19 -8.79
C ARG A 197 2.53 11.76 -8.92
N ALA A 198 2.26 10.46 -8.79
CA ALA A 198 0.90 9.93 -8.83
C ALA A 198 0.07 10.46 -7.64
N LEU A 199 0.66 10.50 -6.44
CA LEU A 199 0.00 11.01 -5.24
C LEU A 199 -0.29 12.51 -5.35
N ASP A 200 0.70 13.32 -5.77
CA ASP A 200 0.53 14.77 -5.94
C ASP A 200 -0.54 15.07 -7.01
N TYR A 201 -0.56 14.30 -8.09
CA TYR A 201 -1.58 14.42 -9.13
C TYR A 201 -2.97 14.06 -8.62
N ALA A 202 -3.10 12.99 -7.83
CA ALA A 202 -4.38 12.56 -7.23
C ALA A 202 -4.87 13.54 -6.15
N MET A 203 -3.95 14.17 -5.40
CA MET A 203 -4.30 15.15 -4.37
C MET A 203 -4.81 16.48 -4.94
N ALA A 204 -4.33 16.91 -6.10
CA ALA A 204 -4.70 18.19 -6.69
C ALA A 204 -6.23 18.34 -6.94
N PRO A 205 -6.95 17.37 -7.53
CA PRO A 205 -8.39 17.41 -7.66
C PRO A 205 -9.16 17.34 -6.33
N LEU A 206 -8.61 16.64 -5.31
CA LEU A 206 -9.22 16.54 -3.99
C LEU A 206 -9.21 17.88 -3.23
N ALA A 207 -8.33 18.81 -3.60
CA ALA A 207 -8.32 20.16 -3.04
C ALA A 207 -9.51 21.00 -3.53
N SER A 208 -10.17 20.64 -4.65
CA SER A 208 -11.34 21.32 -5.20
C SER A 208 -12.60 20.48 -5.00
N PRO A 209 -13.58 20.93 -4.19
CA PRO A 209 -14.81 20.18 -3.93
C PRO A 209 -15.60 19.82 -5.19
N ASP A 210 -15.59 20.68 -6.20
CA ASP A 210 -16.34 20.47 -7.45
C ASP A 210 -15.73 19.36 -8.31
N THR A 211 -14.41 19.31 -8.39
CA THR A 211 -13.69 18.27 -9.13
C THR A 211 -13.73 16.93 -8.39
N ALA A 212 -13.63 16.96 -7.06
CA ALA A 212 -13.66 15.79 -6.23
C ALA A 212 -15.04 15.06 -6.28
N ARG A 213 -16.12 15.79 -6.54
CA ARG A 213 -17.47 15.22 -6.67
C ARG A 213 -17.72 14.44 -7.98
N GLN A 214 -16.77 14.46 -8.92
CA GLN A 214 -16.92 13.77 -10.19
C GLN A 214 -16.50 12.29 -10.07
N PRO A 215 -17.42 11.31 -10.19
CA PRO A 215 -17.13 9.90 -9.89
C PRO A 215 -16.05 9.30 -10.79
N LEU A 216 -15.99 9.70 -12.06
CA LEU A 216 -14.99 9.22 -13.01
C LEU A 216 -13.58 9.72 -12.67
N ILE A 217 -13.47 10.95 -12.15
CA ILE A 217 -12.19 11.49 -11.70
C ILE A 217 -11.75 10.74 -10.46
N ALA A 218 -12.62 10.55 -9.48
CA ALA A 218 -12.33 9.79 -8.25
C ALA A 218 -11.88 8.35 -8.56
N ALA A 219 -12.59 7.65 -9.44
CA ALA A 219 -12.23 6.29 -9.87
C ALA A 219 -10.89 6.26 -10.63
N GLY A 220 -10.62 7.23 -11.50
CA GLY A 220 -9.36 7.37 -12.23
C GLY A 220 -8.18 7.61 -11.30
N MET A 221 -8.35 8.44 -10.26
CA MET A 221 -7.33 8.68 -9.23
C MET A 221 -7.00 7.42 -8.44
N ALA A 222 -8.02 6.67 -8.01
CA ALA A 222 -7.82 5.41 -7.29
C ALA A 222 -7.06 4.38 -8.15
N GLY A 223 -7.41 4.25 -9.43
CA GLY A 223 -6.69 3.39 -10.38
C GLY A 223 -5.24 3.80 -10.60
N LEU A 224 -4.98 5.11 -10.75
CA LEU A 224 -3.62 5.65 -10.88
C LEU A 224 -2.77 5.33 -9.65
N LEU A 225 -3.31 5.56 -8.45
CA LEU A 225 -2.60 5.26 -7.20
C LEU A 225 -2.40 3.77 -7.00
N ALA A 226 -3.37 2.93 -7.37
CA ALA A 226 -3.23 1.48 -7.33
C ALA A 226 -2.10 0.99 -8.25
N GLY A 227 -2.03 1.48 -9.49
CA GLY A 227 -0.94 1.16 -10.41
C GLY A 227 0.42 1.63 -9.90
N ALA A 228 0.51 2.88 -9.42
CA ALA A 228 1.74 3.41 -8.84
C ALA A 228 2.18 2.64 -7.59
N LEU A 229 1.25 2.14 -6.78
CA LEU A 229 1.53 1.33 -5.61
C LEU A 229 2.10 -0.05 -5.98
N LEU A 230 1.47 -0.74 -6.95
CA LEU A 230 1.92 -2.03 -7.46
C LEU A 230 3.32 -1.94 -8.08
N GLU A 231 3.63 -0.83 -8.76
CA GLU A 231 4.97 -0.56 -9.29
C GLU A 231 5.97 -0.17 -8.19
N CYS A 232 5.52 0.50 -7.12
CA CYS A 232 6.40 0.98 -6.06
C CYS A 232 6.89 -0.13 -5.16
N TYR A 233 6.04 -1.11 -4.85
CA TYR A 233 6.35 -2.15 -3.87
C TYR A 233 6.37 -3.55 -4.48
N PRO A 234 7.26 -4.44 -3.99
CA PRO A 234 7.26 -5.83 -4.41
C PRO A 234 5.95 -6.52 -4.07
N SER A 235 5.37 -7.21 -5.03
CA SER A 235 4.15 -8.00 -4.86
C SER A 235 4.32 -9.38 -5.53
N ASN A 236 3.41 -10.32 -5.22
CA ASN A 236 3.37 -11.61 -5.90
C ASN A 236 3.19 -11.48 -7.42
N LEU A 237 2.66 -10.35 -7.90
CA LEU A 237 2.52 -10.03 -9.31
C LEU A 237 3.85 -9.65 -9.95
N THR A 238 4.60 -8.78 -9.28
CA THR A 238 5.88 -8.25 -9.80
C THR A 238 7.05 -9.22 -9.64
N GLU A 239 6.96 -10.18 -8.72
CA GLU A 239 7.98 -11.23 -8.58
C GLU A 239 7.78 -12.41 -9.53
N GLN A 240 6.57 -12.62 -10.04
CA GLN A 240 6.31 -13.67 -11.04
C GLN A 240 6.84 -13.31 -12.43
N ASP A 241 7.01 -12.00 -12.69
CA ASP A 241 7.59 -11.53 -13.95
C ASP A 241 8.66 -10.44 -13.72
N PRO A 242 9.84 -10.83 -13.19
CA PRO A 242 10.95 -9.89 -12.99
C PRO A 242 11.51 -9.33 -14.31
N VAL A 243 11.02 -9.84 -15.44
CA VAL A 243 11.47 -9.51 -16.82
C VAL A 243 10.65 -8.39 -17.45
N SER A 244 9.46 -8.06 -16.90
CA SER A 244 8.53 -7.09 -17.50
C SER A 244 8.95 -5.63 -17.40
N ASP A 245 10.00 -5.28 -16.63
CA ASP A 245 10.49 -3.90 -16.60
C ASP A 245 11.27 -3.58 -17.89
N LEU A 246 10.56 -3.07 -18.90
CA LEU A 246 11.11 -2.69 -20.20
C LEU A 246 12.27 -1.68 -20.12
N ALA A 247 12.44 -1.01 -18.98
CA ALA A 247 13.50 -0.02 -18.75
C ALA A 247 14.81 -0.61 -18.24
N LEU A 248 14.83 -1.89 -17.82
CA LEU A 248 16.04 -2.54 -17.30
C LEU A 248 16.89 -3.13 -18.43
N PRO A 249 18.23 -3.05 -18.33
CA PRO A 249 19.13 -3.77 -19.25
C PRO A 249 18.85 -5.26 -19.24
N GLU A 250 18.85 -5.89 -20.42
CA GLU A 250 18.54 -7.32 -20.57
C GLU A 250 19.41 -8.22 -19.67
N THR A 251 20.70 -7.92 -19.59
CA THR A 251 21.64 -8.62 -18.70
C THR A 251 21.22 -8.57 -17.22
N LEU A 252 20.60 -7.45 -16.78
CA LEU A 252 20.09 -7.35 -15.41
C LEU A 252 18.84 -8.21 -15.23
N LYS A 253 17.96 -8.24 -16.23
CA LYS A 253 16.77 -9.11 -16.21
C LYS A 253 17.16 -10.58 -16.13
N GLU A 254 18.15 -11.00 -16.91
CA GLU A 254 18.68 -12.35 -16.85
C GLU A 254 19.27 -12.67 -15.47
N ALA A 255 20.05 -11.76 -14.88
CA ALA A 255 20.62 -11.93 -13.53
C ALA A 255 19.52 -12.05 -12.46
N VAL A 256 18.49 -11.22 -12.54
CA VAL A 256 17.33 -11.26 -11.66
C VAL A 256 16.56 -12.58 -11.85
N SER A 257 16.28 -12.98 -13.07
CA SER A 257 15.60 -14.24 -13.40
C SER A 257 16.39 -15.45 -12.88
N PHE A 258 17.72 -15.43 -13.00
CA PHE A 258 18.58 -16.47 -12.45
C PHE A 258 18.43 -16.58 -10.93
N ILE A 259 18.51 -15.45 -10.21
CA ILE A 259 18.33 -15.41 -8.74
C ILE A 259 16.97 -15.98 -8.33
N HIS A 260 15.88 -15.61 -9.02
CA HIS A 260 14.54 -16.10 -8.69
C HIS A 260 14.39 -17.60 -8.92
N ARG A 261 14.96 -18.15 -10.00
CA ARG A 261 14.89 -19.58 -10.31
C ARG A 261 15.69 -20.43 -9.33
N HIS A 262 16.83 -19.92 -8.85
CA HIS A 262 17.76 -20.66 -8.00
C HIS A 262 17.73 -20.17 -6.53
N ALA A 263 16.62 -19.54 -6.09
CA ALA A 263 16.52 -18.93 -4.76
C ALA A 263 16.68 -19.94 -3.61
N THR A 264 16.31 -21.21 -3.80
CA THR A 264 16.44 -22.29 -2.81
C THR A 264 17.85 -22.90 -2.78
N GLU A 265 18.66 -22.66 -3.82
CA GLU A 265 19.99 -23.21 -3.94
C GLU A 265 21.03 -22.35 -3.25
N ASP A 266 22.19 -22.91 -2.93
CA ASP A 266 23.32 -22.17 -2.34
C ASP A 266 24.10 -21.44 -3.44
N ILE A 267 23.44 -20.42 -4.05
CA ILE A 267 24.06 -19.56 -5.05
C ILE A 267 24.66 -18.31 -4.40
N GLY A 268 25.76 -17.85 -4.97
CA GLY A 268 26.42 -16.60 -4.63
C GLY A 268 26.57 -15.65 -5.82
N ILE A 269 27.25 -14.53 -5.60
CA ILE A 269 27.47 -13.54 -6.66
C ILE A 269 28.24 -14.09 -7.85
N ASN A 270 29.13 -15.06 -7.63
CA ASN A 270 29.94 -15.66 -8.70
C ASN A 270 29.04 -16.46 -9.66
N ASP A 271 28.05 -17.18 -9.14
CA ASP A 271 27.10 -17.96 -9.94
C ASP A 271 26.22 -17.05 -10.77
N VAL A 272 25.72 -15.94 -10.16
CA VAL A 272 24.97 -14.92 -10.90
C VAL A 272 25.83 -14.30 -12.00
N ALA A 273 27.08 -13.98 -11.73
CA ALA A 273 27.99 -13.38 -12.69
C ALA A 273 28.30 -14.34 -13.87
N ALA A 274 28.51 -15.62 -13.56
CA ALA A 274 28.71 -16.66 -14.57
C ALA A 274 27.48 -16.84 -15.46
N ALA A 275 26.27 -16.83 -14.87
CA ALA A 275 25.02 -16.99 -15.59
C ALA A 275 24.76 -15.88 -16.62
N VAL A 276 25.26 -14.67 -16.38
CA VAL A 276 25.07 -13.51 -17.27
C VAL A 276 26.36 -13.10 -18.00
N HIS A 277 27.38 -13.95 -17.99
CA HIS A 277 28.66 -13.73 -18.65
C HIS A 277 29.36 -12.42 -18.27
N LEU A 278 29.23 -12.01 -17.00
CA LEU A 278 29.86 -10.81 -16.45
C LEU A 278 30.83 -11.15 -15.31
N THR A 279 31.64 -10.16 -14.93
CA THR A 279 32.41 -10.25 -13.69
C THR A 279 31.52 -9.95 -12.48
N PRO A 280 31.83 -10.49 -11.29
CA PRO A 280 31.09 -10.17 -10.05
C PRO A 280 31.02 -8.66 -9.77
N ARG A 281 32.09 -7.92 -10.12
CA ARG A 281 32.13 -6.45 -9.96
C ARG A 281 31.16 -5.74 -10.91
N ALA A 282 31.04 -6.21 -12.15
CA ALA A 282 30.08 -5.67 -13.12
C ALA A 282 28.63 -5.91 -12.68
N VAL A 283 28.34 -7.11 -12.16
CA VAL A 283 27.01 -7.43 -11.60
C VAL A 283 26.70 -6.54 -10.38
N GLN A 284 27.67 -6.34 -9.46
CA GLN A 284 27.47 -5.42 -8.34
C GLN A 284 27.17 -3.99 -8.81
N TYR A 285 27.91 -3.51 -9.82
CA TYR A 285 27.69 -2.18 -10.39
C TYR A 285 26.29 -2.06 -11.01
N LEU A 286 25.83 -3.05 -11.78
CA LEU A 286 24.50 -3.08 -12.38
C LEU A 286 23.40 -3.01 -11.32
N PHE A 287 23.46 -3.86 -10.29
CA PHE A 287 22.47 -3.89 -9.22
C PHE A 287 22.43 -2.58 -8.44
N ARG A 288 23.61 -1.99 -8.12
CA ARG A 288 23.66 -0.70 -7.43
C ARG A 288 23.09 0.44 -8.27
N ARG A 289 23.42 0.45 -9.57
CA ARG A 289 23.01 1.54 -10.47
C ARG A 289 21.54 1.49 -10.79
N GLN A 290 20.98 0.31 -11.03
CA GLN A 290 19.61 0.13 -11.53
C GLN A 290 18.60 -0.15 -10.41
N LEU A 291 18.99 -0.93 -9.39
CA LEU A 291 18.10 -1.38 -8.31
C LEU A 291 18.47 -0.79 -6.94
N ASP A 292 19.49 0.09 -6.87
CA ASP A 292 19.99 0.72 -5.62
C ASP A 292 20.28 -0.32 -4.50
N THR A 293 20.74 -1.52 -4.89
CA THR A 293 20.99 -2.64 -3.97
C THR A 293 22.22 -3.43 -4.41
N THR A 294 22.67 -4.40 -3.60
CA THR A 294 23.68 -5.37 -4.02
C THR A 294 23.02 -6.70 -4.44
N PRO A 295 23.66 -7.51 -5.31
CA PRO A 295 23.14 -8.84 -5.69
C PRO A 295 22.86 -9.73 -4.48
N THR A 296 23.76 -9.74 -3.49
CA THR A 296 23.58 -10.52 -2.25
C THR A 296 22.40 -10.06 -1.43
N GLU A 297 22.20 -8.74 -1.32
CA GLU A 297 21.02 -8.20 -0.61
C GLU A 297 19.74 -8.47 -1.39
N TYR A 298 19.80 -8.42 -2.72
CA TYR A 298 18.66 -8.78 -3.58
C TYR A 298 18.29 -10.26 -3.39
N MET A 299 19.26 -11.19 -3.45
CA MET A 299 19.03 -12.62 -3.17
C MET A 299 18.42 -12.85 -1.79
N ARG A 300 18.95 -12.16 -0.77
CA ARG A 300 18.42 -12.27 0.59
C ARG A 300 16.95 -11.82 0.67
N ARG A 301 16.58 -10.74 -0.03
CA ARG A 301 15.19 -10.26 -0.10
C ARG A 301 14.27 -11.25 -0.78
N VAL A 302 14.69 -11.81 -1.93
CA VAL A 302 13.94 -12.85 -2.63
C VAL A 302 13.67 -14.05 -1.73
N ARG A 303 14.72 -14.58 -1.09
CA ARG A 303 14.59 -15.70 -0.15
C ARG A 303 13.67 -15.40 1.02
N LEU A 304 13.79 -14.20 1.61
CA LEU A 304 12.96 -13.78 2.73
C LEU A 304 11.49 -13.62 2.32
N SER A 305 11.24 -13.10 1.13
CA SER A 305 9.90 -12.96 0.57
C SER A 305 9.24 -14.32 0.34
N ARG A 306 9.96 -15.26 -0.26
CA ARG A 306 9.47 -16.64 -0.46
C ARG A 306 9.20 -17.36 0.85
N ALA A 307 10.09 -17.20 1.86
CA ALA A 307 9.87 -17.73 3.20
C ALA A 307 8.63 -17.13 3.86
N HIS A 308 8.37 -15.83 3.64
CA HIS A 308 7.15 -15.18 4.13
C HIS A 308 5.89 -15.75 3.48
N GLN A 309 5.88 -15.89 2.15
CA GLN A 309 4.76 -16.49 1.42
C GLN A 309 4.46 -17.90 1.94
N GLU A 310 5.49 -18.71 2.16
CA GLU A 310 5.34 -20.05 2.68
C GLU A 310 4.83 -20.06 4.14
N LEU A 311 5.32 -19.14 5.01
CA LEU A 311 4.82 -18.99 6.38
C LEU A 311 3.35 -18.56 6.43
N VAL A 312 2.92 -17.71 5.49
CA VAL A 312 1.52 -17.30 5.36
C VAL A 312 0.65 -18.43 4.83
N ALA A 313 1.14 -19.30 3.95
CA ALA A 313 0.38 -20.43 3.39
C ALA A 313 0.40 -21.69 4.28
N ALA A 314 1.39 -21.84 5.17
CA ALA A 314 1.57 -23.02 5.99
C ALA A 314 0.74 -22.96 7.29
N THR A 315 0.45 -24.15 7.83
CA THR A 315 -0.12 -24.30 9.19
C THR A 315 0.95 -24.84 10.15
N THR A 316 0.77 -24.62 11.46
CA THR A 316 1.67 -25.15 12.48
C THR A 316 1.73 -26.70 12.52
N ALA A 317 0.75 -27.36 11.91
CA ALA A 317 0.72 -28.82 11.75
C ALA A 317 1.54 -29.30 10.54
N SER A 318 1.75 -28.44 9.53
CA SER A 318 2.41 -28.84 8.26
C SER A 318 3.89 -28.49 8.21
N SER A 319 4.33 -27.43 8.90
CA SER A 319 5.72 -26.94 8.81
C SER A 319 6.12 -26.14 10.05
N THR A 320 7.41 -26.10 10.31
CA THR A 320 8.00 -25.27 11.36
C THR A 320 8.74 -24.08 10.78
N VAL A 321 8.88 -23.01 11.56
CA VAL A 321 9.68 -21.82 11.17
C VAL A 321 11.11 -22.20 10.80
N THR A 322 11.69 -23.19 11.50
CA THR A 322 13.06 -23.65 11.26
C THR A 322 13.19 -24.30 9.89
N GLU A 323 12.27 -25.20 9.55
CA GLU A 323 12.26 -25.90 8.26
C GLU A 323 12.09 -24.93 7.10
N ILE A 324 11.15 -23.98 7.22
CA ILE A 324 10.92 -22.96 6.20
C ILE A 324 12.17 -22.08 6.05
N ALA A 325 12.76 -21.59 7.14
CA ALA A 325 13.97 -20.78 7.09
C ALA A 325 15.12 -21.51 6.40
N GLN A 326 15.36 -22.79 6.74
CA GLN A 326 16.41 -23.61 6.14
C GLN A 326 16.17 -23.86 4.65
N ARG A 327 14.94 -24.17 4.25
CA ARG A 327 14.54 -24.38 2.84
C ARG A 327 14.88 -23.17 1.97
N TRP A 328 14.72 -21.97 2.52
CA TRP A 328 15.04 -20.72 1.83
C TRP A 328 16.47 -20.21 2.09
N GLY A 329 17.39 -21.10 2.50
CA GLY A 329 18.81 -20.81 2.60
C GLY A 329 19.23 -19.95 3.81
N PHE A 330 18.43 -19.90 4.86
CA PHE A 330 18.80 -19.24 6.11
C PHE A 330 19.40 -20.25 7.10
N ALA A 331 20.73 -20.32 7.13
CA ALA A 331 21.46 -21.26 8.01
C ALA A 331 21.19 -21.03 9.52
N HIS A 332 20.83 -19.80 9.92
CA HIS A 332 20.65 -19.43 11.34
C HIS A 332 19.24 -18.89 11.57
N THR A 333 18.35 -19.70 12.14
CA THR A 333 16.95 -19.34 12.43
C THR A 333 16.82 -18.09 13.30
N GLY A 334 17.76 -17.86 14.25
CA GLY A 334 17.75 -16.66 15.07
C GLY A 334 18.00 -15.37 14.25
N ARG A 335 18.96 -15.39 13.32
CA ARG A 335 19.21 -14.26 12.39
C ARG A 335 18.07 -14.07 11.42
N PHE A 336 17.48 -15.16 10.94
CA PHE A 336 16.27 -15.11 10.11
C PHE A 336 15.12 -14.43 10.88
N ALA A 337 14.85 -14.81 12.13
CA ALA A 337 13.76 -14.24 12.92
C ALA A 337 13.95 -12.74 13.19
N VAL A 338 15.19 -12.27 13.40
CA VAL A 338 15.50 -10.85 13.54
C VAL A 338 15.25 -10.11 12.22
N LEU A 339 15.79 -10.61 11.11
CA LEU A 339 15.61 -10.03 9.78
C LEU A 339 14.13 -10.01 9.37
N TYR A 340 13.43 -11.12 9.62
CA TYR A 340 12.00 -11.27 9.33
C TYR A 340 11.18 -10.22 10.11
N ARG A 341 11.44 -10.07 11.42
CA ARG A 341 10.75 -9.06 12.24
C ARG A 341 11.06 -7.63 11.78
N GLN A 342 12.30 -7.35 11.40
CA GLN A 342 12.68 -6.05 10.84
C GLN A 342 11.97 -5.75 9.52
N THR A 343 11.65 -6.78 8.74
CA THR A 343 11.01 -6.62 7.43
C THR A 343 9.48 -6.63 7.52
N TYR A 344 8.90 -7.51 8.33
CA TYR A 344 7.44 -7.72 8.36
C TYR A 344 6.78 -7.25 9.66
N GLY A 345 7.53 -6.61 10.57
CA GLY A 345 7.00 -6.04 11.82
C GLY A 345 6.61 -7.06 12.89
N GLN A 346 6.52 -8.34 12.56
CA GLN A 346 6.15 -9.43 13.47
C GLN A 346 7.11 -10.62 13.37
N SER A 347 7.05 -11.54 14.33
CA SER A 347 7.91 -12.72 14.30
C SER A 347 7.40 -13.74 13.27
N PRO A 348 8.29 -14.56 12.65
CA PRO A 348 7.86 -15.62 11.75
C PRO A 348 6.94 -16.65 12.43
N HIS A 349 7.13 -16.88 13.72
CA HIS A 349 6.25 -17.74 14.51
C HIS A 349 4.84 -17.14 14.65
N THR A 350 4.72 -15.83 14.82
CA THR A 350 3.42 -15.15 14.87
C THR A 350 2.69 -15.28 13.54
N THR A 351 3.40 -15.08 12.41
CA THR A 351 2.83 -15.26 11.06
C THR A 351 2.28 -16.68 10.87
N LEU A 352 3.08 -17.70 11.22
CA LEU A 352 2.69 -19.10 11.06
C LEU A 352 1.46 -19.48 11.93
N ARG A 353 1.34 -18.90 13.13
CA ARG A 353 0.20 -19.16 14.03
C ARG A 353 -1.10 -18.47 13.62
N GLN A 354 -1.04 -17.35 12.95
CA GLN A 354 -2.24 -16.61 12.52
C GLN A 354 -3.11 -17.42 11.55
N GLN A 355 -2.51 -18.31 10.77
CA GLN A 355 -3.24 -19.19 9.84
C GLN A 355 -3.87 -20.42 10.54
N THR A 356 -3.48 -20.72 11.76
CA THR A 356 -4.05 -21.88 12.51
C THR A 356 -5.31 -21.50 13.31
N ALA A 357 -5.66 -20.21 13.33
CA ALA A 357 -6.78 -19.67 14.12
C ALA A 357 -8.04 -19.35 13.29
N VAL A 358 -8.08 -19.76 12.01
CA VAL A 358 -9.27 -19.63 11.11
C VAL A 358 -9.92 -20.98 10.91
#